data_0992e9d1d9b56561eb96c75146252736
#
_entry.id   0992e9d1d9b56561eb96c75146252736
#
_cell.length_a   1.000
_cell.length_b   1.000
_cell.length_c   1.000
_cell.angle_alpha   90.00
_cell.angle_beta   90.00
_cell.angle_gamma   90.00
#
_symmetry.space_group_name_H-M   'P 1'
#
loop_
_entity.id
_entity.type
_entity.pdbx_description
1 polymer ?
#
loop_
_entity_poly.entity_id
_entity_poly.type
_entity_poly.pdbx_seq_one_letter_code
_entity_poly.pdbx_strand_id
1 'polypeptide(L)'
;MLLEHIATELDLTERHLIVLKKVIEEGPIGILKLAEVTGMQNHKVRYSLRVLEQANLIRPSAQGAVPGDAVPKFLQDFEREVSKINDKISRIREIESTIPK
;
A
#
# COMPACT_ATOMS: atom_id res chain seq x y z
N MET A 1 -18.36 -13.08 0.74
CA MET A 1 -19.00 -12.50 1.94
C MET A 1 -18.73 -11.03 2.05
N LEU A 2 -19.39 -10.36 2.96
CA LEU A 2 -19.31 -8.91 3.10
C LEU A 2 -17.91 -8.38 3.39
N LEU A 3 -17.14 -9.10 4.19
CA LEU A 3 -15.83 -8.62 4.65
C LEU A 3 -14.65 -9.02 3.75
N GLU A 4 -14.85 -9.94 2.81
CA GLU A 4 -13.77 -10.42 1.93
C GLU A 4 -13.19 -9.28 1.08
N HIS A 5 -14.05 -8.40 0.60
CA HIS A 5 -13.61 -7.29 -0.24
C HIS A 5 -12.68 -6.35 0.50
N ILE A 6 -13.02 -6.04 1.76
CA ILE A 6 -12.18 -5.17 2.61
C ILE A 6 -10.84 -5.85 2.90
N ALA A 7 -10.87 -7.15 3.22
CA ALA A 7 -9.66 -7.91 3.48
C ALA A 7 -8.74 -7.91 2.25
N THR A 8 -9.31 -8.08 1.05
CA THR A 8 -8.54 -8.04 -0.19
C THR A 8 -7.90 -6.67 -0.39
N GLU A 9 -8.63 -5.58 -0.12
CA GLU A 9 -8.08 -4.23 -0.25
C GLU A 9 -6.94 -3.99 0.74
N LEU A 10 -7.04 -4.53 1.95
CA LEU A 10 -5.97 -4.42 2.94
C LEU A 10 -4.73 -5.20 2.50
N ASP A 11 -4.92 -6.38 1.91
CA ASP A 11 -3.80 -7.16 1.37
C ASP A 11 -3.08 -6.41 0.26
N LEU A 12 -3.85 -5.74 -0.62
CA LEU A 12 -3.27 -4.91 -1.68
C LEU A 12 -2.48 -3.74 -1.11
N THR A 13 -3.04 -3.08 -0.10
CA THR A 13 -2.37 -1.95 0.55
C THR A 13 -1.05 -2.39 1.17
N GLU A 14 -1.04 -3.54 1.83
CA GLU A 14 0.18 -4.12 2.40
C GLU A 14 1.24 -4.33 1.32
N ARG A 15 0.84 -4.91 0.19
CA ARG A 15 1.76 -5.15 -0.92
C ARG A 15 2.33 -3.85 -1.47
N HIS A 16 1.47 -2.82 -1.65
CA HIS A 16 1.93 -1.52 -2.15
C HIS A 16 2.92 -0.88 -1.19
N LEU A 17 2.70 -1.02 0.13
CA LEU A 17 3.62 -0.45 1.12
C LEU A 17 4.96 -1.17 1.13
N ILE A 18 4.98 -2.48 0.91
CA ILE A 18 6.23 -3.24 0.81
C ILE A 18 7.05 -2.73 -0.39
N VAL A 19 6.40 -2.51 -1.53
CA VAL A 19 7.07 -1.99 -2.72
C VAL A 19 7.58 -0.57 -2.47
N LEU A 20 6.74 0.30 -1.90
CA LEU A 20 7.13 1.67 -1.58
C LEU A 20 8.34 1.71 -0.66
N LYS A 21 8.34 0.89 0.38
CA LYS A 21 9.45 0.81 1.32
C LYS A 21 10.76 0.50 0.59
N LYS A 22 10.74 -0.48 -0.32
CA LYS A 22 11.93 -0.85 -1.09
C LYS A 22 12.40 0.26 -2.01
N VAL A 23 11.47 0.97 -2.64
CA VAL A 23 11.84 2.11 -3.49
C VAL A 23 12.48 3.22 -2.66
N ILE A 24 11.96 3.49 -1.47
CA ILE A 24 12.55 4.52 -0.59
C ILE A 24 13.94 4.09 -0.11
N GLU A 25 14.11 2.82 0.24
CA GLU A 25 15.38 2.31 0.78
C GLU A 25 16.46 2.14 -0.28
N GLU A 26 16.09 1.71 -1.48
CA GLU A 26 17.07 1.25 -2.47
C GLU A 26 16.91 1.88 -3.85
N GLY A 27 16.00 2.83 -4.01
CA GLY A 27 15.82 3.47 -5.31
C GLY A 27 17.03 4.26 -5.78
N PRO A 28 17.24 4.39 -7.09
CA PRO A 28 16.39 3.86 -8.17
C PRO A 28 16.44 2.34 -8.25
N ILE A 29 15.28 1.72 -8.45
CA ILE A 29 15.18 0.26 -8.49
C ILE A 29 14.13 -0.16 -9.53
N GLY A 30 14.48 -1.13 -10.37
CA GLY A 30 13.60 -1.60 -11.44
C GLY A 30 12.73 -2.78 -11.00
N ILE A 31 11.84 -3.19 -11.90
CA ILE A 31 10.86 -4.25 -11.64
C ILE A 31 11.51 -5.57 -11.28
N LEU A 32 12.54 -5.98 -12.04
CA LEU A 32 13.18 -7.28 -11.82
C LEU A 32 13.83 -7.36 -10.44
N LYS A 33 14.51 -6.29 -10.04
CA LYS A 33 15.15 -6.25 -8.72
C LYS A 33 14.11 -6.17 -7.61
N LEU A 34 13.04 -5.41 -7.81
CA LEU A 34 11.95 -5.35 -6.85
C LEU A 34 11.31 -6.73 -6.66
N ALA A 35 11.06 -7.44 -7.75
CA ALA A 35 10.51 -8.80 -7.68
C ALA A 35 11.44 -9.72 -6.88
N GLU A 36 12.74 -9.61 -7.12
CA GLU A 36 13.74 -10.42 -6.43
C GLU A 36 13.76 -10.14 -4.92
N VAL A 37 13.87 -8.85 -4.53
CA VAL A 37 14.04 -8.50 -3.11
C VAL A 37 12.73 -8.60 -2.32
N THR A 38 11.58 -8.55 -2.98
CA THR A 38 10.29 -8.69 -2.30
C THR A 38 9.73 -10.10 -2.35
N GLY A 39 10.25 -10.93 -3.25
CA GLY A 39 9.70 -12.27 -3.50
C GLY A 39 8.38 -12.25 -4.24
N MET A 40 7.99 -11.12 -4.80
CA MET A 40 6.72 -10.98 -5.53
C MET A 40 6.89 -11.31 -7.00
N GLN A 41 5.80 -11.76 -7.64
CA GLN A 41 5.77 -11.93 -9.08
C GLN A 41 5.84 -10.58 -9.80
N ASN A 42 6.46 -10.58 -10.98
CA ASN A 42 6.66 -9.34 -11.74
C ASN A 42 5.37 -8.56 -11.98
N HIS A 43 4.27 -9.25 -12.32
CA HIS A 43 3.01 -8.55 -12.61
C HIS A 43 2.42 -7.89 -11.36
N LYS A 44 2.66 -8.46 -10.18
CA LYS A 44 2.20 -7.85 -8.93
C LYS A 44 3.02 -6.62 -8.58
N VAL A 45 4.33 -6.68 -8.79
CA VAL A 45 5.20 -5.51 -8.61
C VAL A 45 4.78 -4.40 -9.57
N ARG A 46 4.55 -4.75 -10.82
CA ARG A 46 4.15 -3.77 -11.85
C ARG A 46 2.85 -3.07 -11.49
N TYR A 47 1.88 -3.82 -10.98
CA TYR A 47 0.61 -3.24 -10.55
C TYR A 47 0.80 -2.28 -9.37
N SER A 48 1.58 -2.69 -8.36
CA SER A 48 1.86 -1.82 -7.22
C SER A 48 2.58 -0.55 -7.64
N LEU A 49 3.55 -0.65 -8.56
CA LEU A 49 4.24 0.53 -9.08
C LEU A 49 3.27 1.50 -9.76
N ARG A 50 2.32 0.97 -10.53
CA ARG A 50 1.32 1.81 -11.19
C ARG A 50 0.45 2.55 -10.18
N VAL A 51 -0.03 1.85 -9.16
CA VAL A 51 -0.86 2.47 -8.12
C VAL A 51 -0.08 3.54 -7.37
N LEU A 52 1.16 3.24 -7.00
CA LEU A 52 2.01 4.20 -6.26
C LEU A 52 2.36 5.41 -7.12
N GLU A 53 2.59 5.20 -8.42
CA GLU A 53 2.87 6.30 -9.34
C GLU A 53 1.66 7.23 -9.47
N GLN A 54 0.45 6.67 -9.57
CA GLN A 54 -0.77 7.46 -9.65
C GLN A 54 -1.00 8.29 -8.39
N ALA A 55 -0.50 7.82 -7.26
CA ALA A 55 -0.59 8.54 -5.98
C ALA A 55 0.59 9.49 -5.76
N ASN A 56 1.49 9.64 -6.72
CA ASN A 56 2.72 10.45 -6.63
C ASN A 56 3.64 10.00 -5.49
N LEU A 57 3.57 8.74 -5.11
CA LEU A 57 4.45 8.16 -4.09
C LEU A 57 5.72 7.60 -4.70
N ILE A 58 5.69 7.28 -5.99
CA ILE A 58 6.91 6.94 -6.74
C ILE A 58 6.89 7.69 -8.07
N ARG A 59 8.07 7.76 -8.68
CA ARG A 59 8.27 8.38 -9.98
C ARG A 59 9.21 7.50 -10.78
N PRO A 60 8.94 7.30 -12.08
CA PRO A 60 9.89 6.55 -12.94
C PRO A 60 11.13 7.38 -13.23
N SER A 61 12.26 6.68 -13.41
CA SER A 61 13.49 7.31 -13.89
C SER A 61 14.18 6.35 -14.86
N ALA A 62 15.23 6.84 -15.51
CA ALA A 62 15.99 6.02 -16.44
C ALA A 62 16.58 4.78 -15.78
N GLN A 63 16.87 4.85 -14.48
CA GLN A 63 17.50 3.76 -13.73
C GLN A 63 16.48 2.96 -12.90
N GLY A 64 15.21 3.31 -12.94
CA GLY A 64 14.16 2.61 -12.18
C GLY A 64 13.30 3.56 -11.36
N ALA A 65 12.48 3.00 -10.48
CA ALA A 65 11.57 3.77 -9.64
C ALA A 65 12.33 4.50 -8.53
N VAL A 66 11.94 5.75 -8.30
CA VAL A 66 12.48 6.58 -7.23
C VAL A 66 11.31 7.12 -6.40
N PRO A 67 11.55 7.56 -5.15
CA PRO A 67 10.47 8.15 -4.33
C PRO A 67 9.86 9.37 -5.00
N GLY A 68 8.54 9.48 -4.91
CA GLY A 68 7.80 10.61 -5.47
C GLY A 68 7.63 11.74 -4.47
N ASP A 69 7.11 12.86 -4.95
CA ASP A 69 6.99 14.09 -4.16
C ASP A 69 5.97 13.97 -3.01
N ALA A 70 5.04 13.04 -3.11
CA ALA A 70 4.01 12.87 -2.08
C ALA A 70 4.47 12.06 -0.86
N VAL A 71 5.68 11.47 -0.88
CA VAL A 71 6.14 10.62 0.22
C VAL A 71 6.16 11.34 1.57
N PRO A 72 6.74 12.55 1.71
CA PRO A 72 6.76 13.20 3.03
C PRO A 72 5.37 13.44 3.61
N LYS A 73 4.43 13.92 2.82
CA LYS A 73 3.06 14.17 3.26
C LYS A 73 2.35 12.88 3.63
N PHE A 74 2.54 11.84 2.82
CA PHE A 74 1.96 10.53 3.08
C PHE A 74 2.41 9.99 4.45
N LEU A 75 3.71 10.05 4.72
CA LEU A 75 4.26 9.56 5.99
C LEU A 75 3.80 10.41 7.17
N GLN A 76 3.70 11.71 6.98
CA GLN A 76 3.22 12.62 8.02
C GLN A 76 1.78 12.33 8.40
N ASP A 77 0.93 11.99 7.42
CA ASP A 77 -0.51 11.78 7.63
C ASP A 77 -0.85 10.32 7.95
N PHE A 78 0.12 9.42 7.86
CA PHE A 78 -0.14 7.97 7.88
C PHE A 78 -0.90 7.53 9.14
N GLU A 79 -0.42 7.87 10.32
CA GLU A 79 -1.05 7.44 11.58
C GLU A 79 -2.47 7.97 11.73
N ARG A 80 -2.71 9.21 11.32
CA ARG A 80 -4.05 9.77 11.35
C ARG A 80 -5.01 9.00 10.45
N GLU A 81 -4.56 8.65 9.24
CA GLU A 81 -5.40 7.92 8.29
C GLU A 81 -5.66 6.49 8.74
N VAL A 82 -4.64 5.81 9.30
CA VAL A 82 -4.82 4.47 9.86
C VAL A 82 -5.76 4.50 11.05
N SER A 83 -5.65 5.51 11.92
CA SER A 83 -6.55 5.66 13.06
C SER A 83 -8.01 5.81 12.62
N LYS A 84 -8.26 6.53 11.54
CA LYS A 84 -9.63 6.65 11.00
C LYS A 84 -10.17 5.31 10.54
N ILE A 85 -9.32 4.49 9.91
CA ILE A 85 -9.72 3.15 9.47
C ILE A 85 -10.00 2.26 10.68
N ASN A 86 -9.15 2.31 11.70
CA ASN A 86 -9.36 1.56 12.94
C ASN A 86 -10.67 1.95 13.62
N ASP A 87 -11.00 3.24 13.64
CA ASP A 87 -12.26 3.71 14.20
C ASP A 87 -13.47 3.12 13.46
N LYS A 88 -13.38 3.05 12.12
CA LYS A 88 -14.44 2.45 11.32
C LYS A 88 -14.60 0.97 11.63
N ILE A 89 -13.49 0.25 11.77
CA ILE A 89 -13.51 -1.17 12.12
C ILE A 89 -14.14 -1.36 13.51
N SER A 90 -13.80 -0.51 14.47
CA SER A 90 -14.38 -0.57 15.82
C SER A 90 -15.90 -0.38 15.78
N ARG A 91 -16.38 0.58 14.97
CA ARG A 91 -17.83 0.81 14.83
C ARG A 91 -18.54 -0.38 14.19
N ILE A 92 -17.90 -1.00 13.19
CA ILE A 92 -18.45 -2.20 12.55
C ILE A 92 -18.57 -3.34 13.54
N ARG A 93 -17.53 -3.55 14.34
CA ARG A 93 -17.53 -4.59 15.38
C ARG A 93 -18.62 -4.33 16.42
N GLU A 94 -18.80 -3.08 16.81
CA GLU A 94 -19.84 -2.68 17.76
C GLU A 94 -21.24 -2.98 17.22
N ILE A 95 -21.47 -2.64 15.94
CA ILE A 95 -22.77 -2.94 15.30
C ILE A 95 -23.03 -4.44 15.31
N GLU A 96 -22.05 -5.25 14.93
CA GLU A 96 -22.18 -6.70 14.93
C GLU A 96 -22.58 -7.23 16.31
N SER A 97 -21.98 -6.66 17.36
CA SER A 97 -22.25 -7.11 18.73
C SER A 97 -23.70 -6.88 19.16
N THR A 98 -24.42 -6.01 18.48
CA THR A 98 -25.84 -5.72 18.79
C THR A 98 -26.82 -6.50 17.90
N ILE A 99 -26.33 -7.27 16.94
CA ILE A 99 -27.18 -8.05 16.05
C ILE A 99 -27.74 -9.25 16.81
N PRO A 100 -29.07 -9.45 16.81
CA PRO A 100 -29.66 -10.62 17.46
C PRO A 100 -29.16 -11.92 16.84
N LYS A 101 -28.85 -12.92 17.68
CA LYS A 101 -28.29 -14.21 17.21
C LYS A 101 -29.19 -15.39 17.48
#